data_77faffcc34a6ee0b69a5bbb84f1b8616
#
_entry.id   77faffcc34a6ee0b69a5bbb84f1b8616
#
_cell.length_a   1.000
_cell.length_b   1.000
_cell.length_c   1.000
_cell.angle_alpha   90.00
_cell.angle_beta   90.00
_cell.angle_gamma   90.00
#
_symmetry.space_group_name_H-M   'P 1'
#
loop_
_entity.id
_entity.type
_entity.pdbx_description
1 polymer ?
#
loop_
_entity_poly.entity_id
_entity_poly.type
_entity_poly.pdbx_seq_one_letter_code
_entity_poly.pdbx_strand_id
1 'polypeptide(L)'
;MYAIIFEVWPYASGKERYFELAAQLKAILATQPGFISVERFQSLIDEEKLLSLYFWESEEAIKGWRAQLDHIQAQKEGKEKLFRAYRIR
;
A
#
# COMPACT_ATOMS: atom_id res chain seq x y z
N MET A 1 2.36 10.41 16.35
CA MET A 1 1.64 9.73 15.27
C MET A 1 2.11 10.23 13.92
N TYR A 2 2.29 9.33 12.99
CA TYR A 2 2.80 9.64 11.65
C TYR A 2 1.80 9.18 10.61
N ALA A 3 1.70 9.94 9.52
CA ALA A 3 0.84 9.58 8.41
C ALA A 3 1.70 9.30 7.18
N ILE A 4 1.37 8.24 6.47
CA ILE A 4 1.99 7.90 5.19
C ILE A 4 0.90 7.91 4.13
N ILE A 5 1.16 8.61 3.04
CA ILE A 5 0.24 8.68 1.92
C ILE A 5 0.84 7.91 0.76
N PHE A 6 0.13 6.90 0.30
CA PHE A 6 0.54 6.11 -0.86
C PHE A 6 -0.44 6.36 -1.99
N GLU A 7 0.06 7.01 -3.04
CA GLU A 7 -0.74 7.27 -4.23
C GLU A 7 -0.37 6.24 -5.29
N VAL A 8 -1.35 5.64 -5.94
CA VAL A 8 -1.10 4.59 -6.90
C VAL A 8 -2.06 4.71 -8.08
N TRP A 9 -1.52 4.43 -9.26
CA TRP A 9 -2.28 4.40 -10.51
C TRP A 9 -2.22 2.97 -11.06
N PRO A 10 -3.12 2.09 -10.64
CA PRO A 10 -3.11 0.71 -11.14
C PRO A 10 -3.51 0.65 -12.60
N TYR A 11 -3.00 -0.33 -13.31
CA TYR A 11 -3.51 -0.61 -14.65
C TYR A 11 -4.95 -1.08 -14.53
N ALA A 12 -5.77 -0.74 -15.52
CA ALA A 12 -7.17 -1.18 -15.53
C ALA A 12 -7.28 -2.69 -15.43
N SER A 13 -6.41 -3.41 -16.14
CA SER A 13 -6.41 -4.87 -16.12
C SER A 13 -5.88 -5.44 -14.81
N GLY A 14 -5.19 -4.64 -14.01
CA GLY A 14 -4.62 -5.09 -12.75
C GLY A 14 -5.38 -4.64 -11.52
N LYS A 15 -6.48 -3.91 -11.70
CA LYS A 15 -7.17 -3.29 -10.59
C LYS A 15 -7.75 -4.30 -9.61
N GLU A 16 -8.37 -5.35 -10.09
CA GLU A 16 -8.91 -6.39 -9.23
C GLU A 16 -7.80 -7.08 -8.45
N ARG A 17 -6.71 -7.39 -9.13
CA ARG A 17 -5.57 -8.03 -8.49
C ARG A 17 -4.96 -7.12 -7.44
N TYR A 18 -4.90 -5.82 -7.73
CA TYR A 18 -4.43 -4.83 -6.76
C TYR A 18 -5.27 -4.88 -5.48
N PHE A 19 -6.61 -4.93 -5.62
CA PHE A 19 -7.48 -4.98 -4.45
C PHE A 19 -7.32 -6.29 -3.67
N GLU A 20 -7.10 -7.39 -4.36
CA GLU A 20 -6.83 -8.67 -3.70
C GLU A 20 -5.56 -8.59 -2.86
N LEU A 21 -4.49 -8.04 -3.45
CA LEU A 21 -3.23 -7.88 -2.74
C LEU A 21 -3.36 -6.91 -1.58
N ALA A 22 -4.12 -5.84 -1.77
CA ALA A 22 -4.35 -4.87 -0.70
C ALA A 22 -5.07 -5.53 0.48
N ALA A 23 -6.03 -6.41 0.21
CA ALA A 23 -6.73 -7.13 1.26
C ALA A 23 -5.78 -8.06 2.03
N GLN A 24 -4.90 -8.76 1.31
CA GLN A 24 -3.90 -9.62 1.92
C GLN A 24 -2.93 -8.84 2.78
N LEU A 25 -2.46 -7.70 2.26
CA LEU A 25 -1.53 -6.85 2.99
C LEU A 25 -2.19 -6.24 4.23
N LYS A 26 -3.48 -5.95 4.16
CA LYS A 26 -4.19 -5.42 5.31
C LYS A 26 -4.17 -6.39 6.48
N ALA A 27 -4.31 -7.67 6.21
CA ALA A 27 -4.24 -8.69 7.25
C ALA A 27 -2.87 -8.71 7.91
N ILE A 28 -1.80 -8.59 7.11
CA ILE A 28 -0.44 -8.56 7.62
C ILE A 28 -0.18 -7.27 8.39
N LEU A 29 -0.67 -6.14 7.87
CA LEU A 29 -0.54 -4.83 8.52
C LEU A 29 -1.10 -4.85 9.94
N ALA A 30 -2.24 -5.49 10.13
CA ALA A 30 -2.91 -5.53 11.42
C ALA A 30 -2.05 -6.16 12.51
N THR A 31 -1.04 -6.96 12.12
CA THR A 31 -0.14 -7.62 13.07
C THR A 31 1.15 -6.83 13.31
N GLN A 32 1.36 -5.73 12.60
CA GLN A 32 2.62 -4.99 12.70
C GLN A 32 2.64 -4.08 13.92
N PRO A 33 3.76 -4.08 14.68
CA PRO A 33 3.88 -3.18 15.82
C PRO A 33 3.76 -1.72 15.39
N GLY A 34 2.98 -0.96 16.12
CA GLY A 34 2.84 0.47 15.87
C GLY A 34 1.88 0.86 14.77
N PHE A 35 1.25 -0.12 14.12
CA PHE A 35 0.24 0.17 13.10
C PHE A 35 -1.05 0.66 13.78
N ILE A 36 -1.60 1.75 13.26
CA ILE A 36 -2.84 2.30 13.80
C ILE A 36 -4.01 2.03 12.86
N SER A 37 -3.93 2.49 11.61
CA SER A 37 -5.04 2.32 10.67
C SER A 37 -4.60 2.51 9.23
N VAL A 38 -5.43 2.01 8.32
CA VAL A 38 -5.29 2.28 6.89
C VAL A 38 -6.69 2.48 6.31
N GLU A 39 -6.78 3.46 5.43
CA GLU A 39 -8.03 3.71 4.72
C GLU A 39 -7.70 4.05 3.28
N ARG A 40 -8.53 3.56 2.35
CA ARG A 40 -8.31 3.77 0.93
C ARG A 40 -9.38 4.67 0.36
N PHE A 41 -8.96 5.50 -0.59
CA PHE A 41 -9.80 6.50 -1.22
C PHE A 41 -9.67 6.43 -2.73
N GLN A 42 -10.75 6.71 -3.41
CA GLN A 42 -10.77 6.84 -4.86
C GLN A 42 -10.76 8.33 -5.20
N SER A 43 -9.88 8.74 -6.10
CA SER A 43 -9.86 10.12 -6.55
C SER A 43 -11.14 10.43 -7.33
N LEU A 44 -11.72 11.58 -7.06
CA LEU A 44 -12.90 12.05 -7.79
C LEU A 44 -12.51 12.76 -9.09
N ILE A 45 -11.26 13.17 -9.19
CA ILE A 45 -10.76 13.87 -10.37
C ILE A 45 -10.14 12.89 -11.35
N ASP A 46 -9.41 11.91 -10.82
CA ASP A 46 -8.70 10.91 -11.64
C ASP A 46 -9.18 9.52 -11.24
N GLU A 47 -10.03 8.95 -12.07
CA GLU A 47 -10.62 7.64 -11.80
C GLU A 47 -9.58 6.51 -11.72
N GLU A 48 -8.40 6.74 -12.28
CA GLU A 48 -7.34 5.73 -12.28
C GLU A 48 -6.44 5.83 -11.04
N LYS A 49 -6.68 6.82 -10.19
CA LYS A 49 -5.84 7.06 -9.02
C LYS A 49 -6.51 6.62 -7.75
N LEU A 50 -5.78 5.84 -6.95
CA LEU A 50 -6.20 5.43 -5.62
C LEU A 50 -5.20 5.96 -4.60
N LEU A 51 -5.68 6.21 -3.40
CA LEU A 51 -4.84 6.71 -2.33
C LEU A 51 -5.06 5.84 -1.09
N SER A 52 -3.96 5.45 -0.45
CA SER A 52 -4.02 4.78 0.84
C SER A 52 -3.40 5.69 1.89
N LEU A 53 -4.12 5.88 2.97
CA LEU A 53 -3.67 6.71 4.08
C LEU A 53 -3.42 5.80 5.27
N TYR A 54 -2.15 5.74 5.70
CA TYR A 54 -1.73 4.91 6.83
C TYR A 54 -1.38 5.79 8.00
N PHE A 55 -1.75 5.35 9.20
CA PHE A 55 -1.31 6.00 10.43
C PHE A 55 -0.47 5.02 11.24
N TRP A 56 0.63 5.52 11.79
CA TRP A 56 1.60 4.75 12.55
C TRP A 56 1.99 5.48 13.82
N GLU A 57 2.36 4.74 14.85
CA GLU A 57 2.76 5.33 16.13
C GLU A 57 4.16 5.95 16.08
N SER A 58 5.07 5.39 15.27
CA SER A 58 6.47 5.82 15.27
C SER A 58 7.12 5.62 13.91
N GLU A 59 8.25 6.31 13.70
CA GLU A 59 9.06 6.12 12.51
C GLU A 59 9.66 4.71 12.45
N GLU A 60 10.01 4.15 13.59
CA GLU A 60 10.56 2.81 13.63
C GLU A 60 9.57 1.78 13.12
N ALA A 61 8.31 1.94 13.48
CA ALA A 61 7.24 1.07 13.01
C ALA A 61 7.12 1.16 11.48
N ILE A 62 7.23 2.37 10.93
CA ILE A 62 7.18 2.58 9.48
C ILE A 62 8.36 1.89 8.81
N LYS A 63 9.55 2.03 9.35
CA LYS A 63 10.74 1.40 8.78
C LYS A 63 10.61 -0.12 8.78
N GLY A 64 10.10 -0.68 9.87
CA GLY A 64 9.87 -2.11 9.95
C GLY A 64 8.88 -2.59 8.89
N TRP A 65 7.81 -1.85 8.69
CA TRP A 65 6.83 -2.20 7.68
C TRP A 65 7.41 -2.09 6.27
N ARG A 66 8.21 -1.05 6.01
CA ARG A 66 8.84 -0.91 4.69
C ARG A 66 9.77 -2.07 4.38
N ALA A 67 10.53 -2.51 5.37
CA ALA A 67 11.40 -3.67 5.19
C ALA A 67 10.58 -4.92 4.89
N GLN A 68 9.46 -5.10 5.56
CA GLN A 68 8.56 -6.22 5.33
C GLN A 68 7.97 -6.16 3.93
N LEU A 69 7.56 -4.98 3.48
CA LEU A 69 7.03 -4.80 2.12
C LEU A 69 8.08 -5.14 1.07
N ASP A 70 9.31 -4.68 1.26
CA ASP A 70 10.39 -4.95 0.31
C ASP A 70 10.61 -6.47 0.20
N HIS A 71 10.58 -7.15 1.33
CA HIS A 71 10.73 -8.59 1.34
C HIS A 71 9.59 -9.29 0.58
N ILE A 72 8.36 -8.86 0.83
CA ILE A 72 7.19 -9.42 0.16
C ILE A 72 7.25 -9.17 -1.34
N GLN A 73 7.63 -7.96 -1.74
CA GLN A 73 7.74 -7.60 -3.15
C GLN A 73 8.84 -8.38 -3.83
N ALA A 74 9.96 -8.60 -3.16
CA ALA A 74 11.04 -9.40 -3.71
C ALA A 74 10.60 -10.84 -3.95
N GLN A 75 9.82 -11.40 -3.04
CA GLN A 75 9.29 -12.75 -3.21
C GLN A 75 8.32 -12.85 -4.38
N LYS A 76 7.67 -11.75 -4.69
CA LYS A 76 6.71 -11.68 -5.80
C LYS A 76 7.32 -11.04 -7.03
N GLU A 77 8.63 -10.94 -7.06
CA GLU A 77 9.34 -10.36 -8.18
C GLU A 77 9.00 -11.09 -9.47
N GLY A 78 8.93 -10.35 -10.54
CA GLY A 78 8.58 -10.91 -11.84
C GLY A 78 7.10 -11.05 -12.05
N LYS A 79 6.33 -10.94 -11.00
CA LYS A 79 4.89 -10.90 -11.14
C LYS A 79 4.53 -9.62 -11.85
N GLU A 80 3.40 -9.60 -12.44
CA GLU A 80 2.94 -8.49 -13.23
C GLU A 80 3.09 -7.16 -12.51
N LYS A 81 3.32 -6.13 -13.29
CA LYS A 81 3.31 -4.77 -12.79
C LYS A 81 1.86 -4.35 -12.66
N LEU A 82 1.37 -4.26 -11.44
CA LEU A 82 -0.03 -4.01 -11.16
C LEU A 82 -0.43 -2.56 -11.34
N PHE A 83 0.52 -1.65 -11.24
CA PHE A 83 0.22 -0.23 -11.40
C PHE A 83 1.25 0.44 -12.28
N ARG A 84 0.79 1.43 -13.04
CA ARG A 84 1.67 2.16 -13.95
C ARG A 84 2.50 3.24 -13.26
N ALA A 85 2.10 3.66 -12.04
CA ALA A 85 2.85 4.64 -11.26
C ALA A 85 2.45 4.57 -9.80
N TYR A 86 3.34 5.03 -8.94
CA TYR A 86 3.02 5.18 -7.52
C TYR A 86 3.90 6.27 -6.91
N ARG A 87 3.44 6.82 -5.78
CA ARG A 87 4.19 7.82 -5.06
C ARG A 87 3.90 7.68 -3.56
N ILE A 88 4.96 7.78 -2.76
CA ILE A 88 4.86 7.69 -1.29
C ILE A 88 5.25 9.04 -0.70
N ARG A 89 4.43 9.53 0.21
CA ARG A 89 4.70 10.80 0.89
C ARG A 89 4.68 10.64 2.40
#